data_6dbd9285a5b154188a6ce9707bc50826
#
_entry.id   6dbd9285a5b154188a6ce9707bc50826
#
_cell.length_a   1.000
_cell.length_b   1.000
_cell.length_c   1.000
_cell.angle_alpha   90.00
_cell.angle_beta   90.00
_cell.angle_gamma   90.00
#
_symmetry.space_group_name_H-M   'P 1'
#
loop_
_entity.id
_entity.type
_entity.pdbx_description
1 polymer ?
#
loop_
_entity_poly.entity_id
_entity_poly.type
_entity_poly.pdbx_seq_one_letter_code
_entity_poly.pdbx_strand_id
1 'polypeptide(L)'
;MPKALQVRVLFRGKHLRSRRFRLESLVVGRDSGCDLVLFNVGVSRRHAAIERCDEGYVLRDLGSSNGTRVNGVPITCWTIEDGGTARISRFELVFR
;
A
#
# COMPACT_ATOMS: atom_id res chain seq x y z
N MET A 1 -18.29 -11.23 8.04
CA MET A 1 -17.82 -9.84 8.08
C MET A 1 -16.42 -9.75 7.49
N PRO A 2 -16.20 -8.83 6.56
CA PRO A 2 -14.85 -8.61 6.09
C PRO A 2 -13.99 -8.05 7.22
N LYS A 3 -12.80 -8.60 7.33
CA LYS A 3 -11.84 -8.12 8.29
C LYS A 3 -11.30 -6.77 7.80
N ALA A 4 -11.21 -5.79 8.69
CA ALA A 4 -10.61 -4.51 8.35
C ALA A 4 -9.11 -4.68 8.13
N LEU A 5 -8.58 -3.94 7.16
CA LEU A 5 -7.15 -3.88 6.93
C LEU A 5 -6.62 -2.61 7.59
N GLN A 6 -5.64 -2.77 8.46
CA GLN A 6 -4.95 -1.63 9.06
C GLN A 6 -3.64 -1.40 8.32
N VAL A 7 -3.40 -0.16 7.93
CA VAL A 7 -2.18 0.25 7.23
C VAL A 7 -1.51 1.34 8.05
N ARG A 8 -0.29 1.07 8.51
CA ARG A 8 0.55 2.07 9.14
C ARG A 8 1.49 2.62 8.06
N VAL A 9 1.56 3.93 7.98
CA VAL A 9 2.40 4.61 6.98
C VAL A 9 3.57 5.23 7.69
N LEU A 10 4.79 4.85 7.26
CA LEU A 10 6.02 5.44 7.73
C LEU A 10 6.73 6.11 6.56
N PHE A 11 7.41 7.22 6.81
CA PHE A 11 8.24 7.88 5.82
C PHE A 11 9.64 8.01 6.40
N ARG A 12 10.61 7.41 5.73
CA ARG A 12 12.01 7.35 6.19
C ARG A 12 12.11 6.85 7.64
N GLY A 13 11.32 5.84 7.96
CA GLY A 13 11.31 5.21 9.28
C GLY A 13 10.46 5.92 10.33
N LYS A 14 9.87 7.07 10.02
CA LYS A 14 9.03 7.82 10.96
C LYS A 14 7.57 7.55 10.69
N HIS A 15 6.83 7.19 11.73
CA HIS A 15 5.39 6.98 11.63
C HIS A 15 4.68 8.29 11.30
N LEU A 16 3.89 8.29 10.24
CA LEU A 16 3.08 9.44 9.83
C LEU A 16 1.64 9.30 10.28
N ARG A 17 1.02 8.16 9.97
CA ARG A 17 -0.37 7.92 10.30
C ARG A 17 -0.70 6.45 10.17
N SER A 18 -1.86 6.08 10.72
CA SER A 18 -2.46 4.76 10.55
C SER A 18 -3.86 4.94 10.01
N ARG A 19 -4.25 4.07 9.10
CA ARG A 19 -5.58 4.06 8.51
C ARG A 19 -6.15 2.66 8.59
N ARG A 20 -7.46 2.58 8.77
CA ARG A 20 -8.17 1.31 8.77
C ARG A 20 -9.19 1.33 7.65
N PHE A 21 -9.17 0.31 6.82
CA PHE A 21 -10.01 0.23 5.64
C PHE A 21 -10.87 -1.03 5.69
N ARG A 22 -12.12 -0.89 5.21
CA ARG A 22 -13.05 -2.01 5.00
C ARG A 22 -13.56 -2.01 3.57
N LEU A 23 -12.76 -1.51 2.66
CA LEU A 23 -13.13 -1.37 1.25
C LEU A 23 -12.80 -2.64 0.49
N GLU A 24 -13.57 -2.90 -0.58
CA GLU A 24 -13.26 -3.99 -1.52
C GLU A 24 -11.96 -3.71 -2.27
N SER A 25 -11.69 -2.44 -2.53
CA SER A 25 -10.51 -2.01 -3.27
C SER A 25 -10.15 -0.61 -2.83
N LEU A 26 -8.87 -0.33 -2.71
CA LEU A 26 -8.41 1.03 -2.47
C LEU A 26 -7.17 1.31 -3.31
N VAL A 27 -7.00 2.57 -3.70
CA VAL A 27 -5.87 3.01 -4.50
C VAL A 27 -4.92 3.80 -3.64
N VAL A 28 -3.63 3.49 -3.78
CA VAL A 28 -2.53 4.14 -3.09
C VAL A 28 -1.77 4.95 -4.13
N GLY A 29 -1.51 6.21 -3.87
CA GLY A 29 -0.75 7.02 -4.80
C GLY A 29 -0.59 8.47 -4.37
N ARG A 30 0.02 9.25 -5.25
CA ARG A 30 0.31 10.65 -4.98
C ARG A 30 -0.89 11.57 -5.20
N ASP A 31 -1.83 11.17 -6.05
CA ASP A 31 -3.00 11.97 -6.37
C ASP A 31 -3.91 12.10 -5.16
N SER A 32 -4.42 13.30 -4.91
CA SER A 32 -5.33 13.58 -3.81
C SER A 32 -6.63 12.78 -3.88
N GLY A 33 -6.98 12.26 -5.04
CA GLY A 33 -8.14 11.39 -5.22
C GLY A 33 -7.92 9.96 -4.80
N CYS A 34 -6.71 9.56 -4.42
CA CYS A 34 -6.44 8.22 -3.93
C CYS A 34 -7.02 8.01 -2.54
N ASP A 35 -7.33 6.76 -2.21
CA ASP A 35 -7.84 6.41 -0.88
C ASP A 35 -6.75 6.55 0.19
N LEU A 36 -5.53 6.20 -0.16
CA LEU A 36 -4.36 6.42 0.67
C LEU A 36 -3.38 7.28 -0.11
N VAL A 37 -3.18 8.51 0.33
CA VAL A 37 -2.33 9.47 -0.37
C VAL A 37 -0.93 9.42 0.19
N LEU A 38 0.05 9.19 -0.70
CA LEU A 38 1.47 9.24 -0.37
C LEU A 38 2.08 10.38 -1.20
N PHE A 39 2.12 11.56 -0.64
CA PHE A 39 2.47 12.77 -1.37
C PHE A 39 3.98 12.96 -1.42
N ASN A 40 4.60 12.41 -2.48
CA ASN A 40 6.04 12.53 -2.72
C ASN A 40 6.30 12.28 -4.20
N VAL A 41 7.32 12.94 -4.75
CA VAL A 41 7.65 12.88 -6.18
C VAL A 41 8.01 11.47 -6.66
N GLY A 42 8.49 10.60 -5.77
CA GLY A 42 8.83 9.22 -6.12
C GLY A 42 7.63 8.30 -6.21
N VAL A 43 6.43 8.79 -5.93
CA VAL A 43 5.20 8.01 -5.96
C VAL A 43 4.41 8.38 -7.21
N SER A 44 3.97 7.37 -7.96
CA SER A 44 3.10 7.59 -9.13
C SER A 44 1.73 8.08 -8.68
N ARG A 45 1.01 8.80 -9.55
CA ARG A 45 -0.31 9.33 -9.24
C ARG A 45 -1.25 8.24 -8.72
N ARG A 46 -1.30 7.12 -9.43
CA ARG A 46 -1.97 5.89 -9.02
C ARG A 46 -0.90 4.82 -9.01
N HIS A 47 -0.37 4.54 -7.83
CA HIS A 47 0.84 3.74 -7.70
C HIS A 47 0.54 2.25 -7.54
N ALA A 48 -0.38 1.93 -6.65
CA ALA A 48 -0.72 0.56 -6.33
C ALA A 48 -2.19 0.48 -5.93
N ALA A 49 -2.73 -0.72 -5.96
CA ALA A 49 -4.08 -0.99 -5.47
C ALA A 49 -4.01 -2.09 -4.43
N ILE A 50 -4.85 -1.98 -3.42
CA ILE A 50 -5.06 -3.04 -2.46
C ILE A 50 -6.47 -3.54 -2.68
N GLU A 51 -6.60 -4.83 -2.99
CA GLU A 51 -7.85 -5.45 -3.37
C GLU A 51 -8.17 -6.60 -2.44
N ARG A 52 -9.41 -6.67 -2.02
CA ARG A 52 -9.86 -7.75 -1.17
C ARG A 52 -10.04 -9.03 -1.99
N CYS A 53 -9.62 -10.15 -1.43
CA CYS A 53 -9.82 -11.46 -2.01
C CYS A 53 -10.38 -12.40 -0.93
N ASP A 54 -10.66 -13.65 -1.29
CA ASP A 54 -11.28 -14.61 -0.37
C ASP A 54 -10.48 -14.81 0.92
N GLU A 55 -9.16 -14.75 0.83
CA GLU A 55 -8.27 -15.03 1.95
C GLU A 55 -7.72 -13.77 2.63
N GLY A 56 -8.13 -12.58 2.18
CA GLY A 56 -7.62 -11.34 2.76
C GLY A 56 -7.49 -10.25 1.72
N TYR A 57 -6.28 -9.71 1.61
CA TYR A 57 -6.02 -8.60 0.70
C TYR A 57 -4.78 -8.86 -0.15
N VAL A 58 -4.78 -8.30 -1.34
CA VAL A 58 -3.65 -8.39 -2.28
C VAL A 58 -3.21 -6.97 -2.62
N LEU A 59 -1.91 -6.73 -2.59
CA LEU A 59 -1.30 -5.49 -3.05
C LEU A 59 -0.84 -5.69 -4.48
N ARG A 60 -1.24 -4.80 -5.38
CA ARG A 60 -0.89 -4.89 -6.79
C ARG A 60 -0.29 -3.56 -7.27
N ASP A 61 0.86 -3.63 -7.91
CA ASP A 61 1.46 -2.45 -8.54
C ASP A 61 0.67 -2.09 -9.82
N LEU A 62 0.39 -0.82 -10.02
CA LEU A 62 -0.40 -0.35 -11.16
C LEU A 62 0.48 0.18 -12.28
N GLY A 63 1.64 -0.44 -12.49
CA GLY A 63 2.59 0.01 -13.50
C GLY A 63 3.32 1.28 -13.08
N SER A 64 3.64 1.40 -11.82
CA SER A 64 4.28 2.58 -11.28
C SER A 64 5.68 2.80 -11.87
N SER A 65 6.12 4.06 -11.89
CA SER A 65 7.42 4.41 -12.45
C SER A 65 8.58 3.83 -11.65
N ASN A 66 8.47 3.82 -10.33
CA ASN A 66 9.57 3.39 -9.45
C ASN A 66 9.34 2.06 -8.77
N GLY A 67 8.19 1.44 -8.97
CA GLY A 67 7.89 0.13 -8.47
C GLY A 67 7.39 0.10 -7.03
N THR A 68 6.95 -1.08 -6.64
CA THR A 68 6.53 -1.44 -5.30
C THR A 68 7.37 -2.64 -4.89
N ARG A 69 7.90 -2.65 -3.66
CA ARG A 69 8.82 -3.70 -3.21
C ARG A 69 8.35 -4.33 -1.91
N VAL A 70 8.59 -5.62 -1.81
CA VAL A 70 8.38 -6.38 -0.57
C VAL A 70 9.67 -7.14 -0.31
N ASN A 71 10.24 -6.97 0.89
CA ASN A 71 11.54 -7.54 1.26
C ASN A 71 12.64 -7.20 0.23
N GLY A 72 12.62 -5.96 -0.28
CA GLY A 72 13.61 -5.50 -1.25
C GLY A 72 13.39 -5.99 -2.68
N VAL A 73 12.37 -6.79 -2.93
CA VAL A 73 12.10 -7.38 -4.26
C VAL A 73 10.91 -6.65 -4.90
N PRO A 74 11.05 -6.19 -6.15
CA PRO A 74 9.91 -5.61 -6.86
C PRO A 74 8.80 -6.65 -7.05
N ILE A 75 7.58 -6.23 -6.80
CA ILE A 75 6.40 -7.09 -6.96
C ILE A 75 5.48 -6.52 -8.03
N THR A 76 4.75 -7.40 -8.69
CA THR A 76 3.58 -7.00 -9.46
C THR A 76 2.32 -7.22 -8.64
N CYS A 77 2.31 -8.28 -7.84
CA CYS A 77 1.19 -8.64 -6.98
C CYS A 77 1.75 -9.38 -5.76
N TRP A 78 1.18 -9.12 -4.60
CA TRP A 78 1.63 -9.75 -3.36
C TRP A 78 0.44 -9.93 -2.42
N THR A 79 0.25 -11.16 -1.93
CA THR A 79 -0.77 -11.43 -0.92
C THR A 79 -0.30 -10.86 0.40
N ILE A 80 -1.06 -9.91 0.94
CA ILE A 80 -0.68 -9.19 2.15
C ILE A 80 -0.75 -10.12 3.35
N GLU A 81 0.35 -10.17 4.10
CA GLU A 81 0.45 -10.96 5.32
C GLU A 81 0.34 -10.04 6.54
N ASP A 82 -0.21 -10.55 7.62
CA ASP A 82 -0.29 -9.81 8.88
C ASP A 82 1.13 -9.49 9.36
N GLY A 83 1.38 -8.22 9.61
CA GLY A 83 2.72 -7.74 9.96
C GLY A 83 3.64 -7.53 8.77
N GLY A 84 3.18 -7.83 7.56
CA GLY A 84 3.97 -7.63 6.35
C GLY A 84 4.19 -6.17 6.04
N THR A 85 5.26 -5.88 5.31
CA THR A 85 5.67 -4.52 4.96
C THR A 85 5.93 -4.42 3.46
N ALA A 86 5.38 -3.38 2.85
CA ALA A 86 5.70 -3.03 1.46
C ALA A 86 6.35 -1.65 1.42
N ARG A 87 7.20 -1.44 0.43
CA ARG A 87 7.87 -0.16 0.24
C ARG A 87 7.44 0.47 -1.07
N ILE A 88 7.04 1.74 -0.99
CA ILE A 88 6.73 2.58 -2.13
C ILE A 88 7.55 3.86 -1.98
N SER A 89 8.55 4.05 -2.84
CA SER A 89 9.50 5.15 -2.72
C SER A 89 10.18 5.09 -1.33
N ARG A 90 10.04 6.13 -0.52
CA ARG A 90 10.58 6.17 0.84
C ARG A 90 9.53 5.93 1.91
N PHE A 91 8.34 5.52 1.47
CA PHE A 91 7.27 5.12 2.39
C PHE A 91 7.33 3.63 2.66
N GLU A 92 6.98 3.27 3.88
CA GLU A 92 6.76 1.90 4.26
C GLU A 92 5.30 1.76 4.69
N LEU A 93 4.65 0.73 4.19
CA LEU A 93 3.28 0.39 4.56
C LEU A 93 3.35 -0.90 5.36
N VAL A 94 2.94 -0.83 6.62
CA VAL A 94 2.91 -2.00 7.49
C VAL A 94 1.46 -2.41 7.67
N PHE A 95 1.18 -3.67 7.38
CA PHE A 95 -0.19 -4.19 7.32
C PHE A 95 -0.52 -5.05 8.53
N ARG A 96 -1.77 -4.93 8.97
CA ARG A 96 -2.30 -5.78 10.04
C ARG A 96 -3.74 -6.19 9.77
#